data_f324537075f59a950f57ff52bb96bb60
#
_entry.id   f324537075f59a950f57ff52bb96bb60
#
_cell.length_a   1.000
_cell.length_b   1.000
_cell.length_c   1.000
_cell.angle_alpha   90.00
_cell.angle_beta   90.00
_cell.angle_gamma   90.00
#
_symmetry.space_group_name_H-M   'P 1'
#
loop_
_entity.id
_entity.type
_entity.pdbx_description
1 polymer ?
#
loop_
_entity_poly.entity_id
_entity_poly.type
_entity_poly.pdbx_seq_one_letter_code
_entity_poly.pdbx_strand_id
1 'polypeptide(L)'
;GFVIAGSLLLTNLSAEQLVGTNGQTWSVGMSPMAFEIVAAPCCIVLALFAAPRYLKSGITTIPELIGLRYDRSTKLWFSIAYILLYIVVQIPVILYSGSLVFENIFNVSGILGVTKFQAVIILCIIISVIGSIYAIFGGLKAVAVSDTVNGIGLLIGGFMIPFFALSVLGKTAGGDGLSVIDGVSFLIENHSDMLNSIAPADSLPPAVPWPTVFTGLFFLGLQSWCTHQSFIQRVLAAKN
;
A
#
# COMPACT_ATOMS: atom_id res chain seq x y z
N GLY A 1 18.46 -4.82 -9.16
CA GLY A 1 17.54 -5.60 -8.31
C GLY A 1 17.08 -4.83 -7.07
N PHE A 2 17.99 -4.47 -6.16
CA PHE A 2 17.65 -3.86 -4.86
C PHE A 2 16.80 -2.57 -4.96
N VAL A 3 17.18 -1.64 -5.84
CA VAL A 3 16.42 -0.38 -6.05
C VAL A 3 15.01 -0.64 -6.55
N ILE A 4 14.84 -1.60 -7.45
CA ILE A 4 13.51 -1.97 -7.97
C ILE A 4 12.67 -2.63 -6.87
N ALA A 5 13.27 -3.52 -6.08
CA ALA A 5 12.56 -4.16 -4.96
C ALA A 5 12.10 -3.12 -3.92
N GLY A 6 12.96 -2.18 -3.54
CA GLY A 6 12.61 -1.08 -2.64
C GLY A 6 11.52 -0.18 -3.21
N SER A 7 11.60 0.15 -4.50
CA SER A 7 10.57 0.95 -5.16
C SER A 7 9.23 0.20 -5.29
N LEU A 8 9.24 -1.11 -5.56
CA LEU A 8 8.03 -1.93 -5.56
C LEU A 8 7.38 -2.01 -4.18
N LEU A 9 8.20 -2.21 -3.14
CA LEU A 9 7.74 -2.21 -1.75
C LEU A 9 7.00 -0.90 -1.42
N LEU A 10 7.62 0.25 -1.69
CA LEU A 10 7.03 1.54 -1.37
C LEU A 10 5.86 1.91 -2.30
N THR A 11 5.79 1.34 -3.50
CA THR A 11 4.62 1.48 -4.38
C THR A 11 3.42 0.71 -3.84
N ASN A 12 3.64 -0.40 -3.15
CA ASN A 12 2.58 -1.18 -2.51
C ASN A 12 2.16 -0.55 -1.18
N LEU A 13 3.12 -0.17 -0.34
CA LEU A 13 2.86 0.38 0.98
C LEU A 13 2.70 1.91 0.90
N SER A 14 1.50 2.39 1.15
CA SER A 14 1.16 3.81 1.17
C SER A 14 0.48 4.20 2.49
N ALA A 15 0.26 5.50 2.69
CA ALA A 15 -0.42 6.01 3.87
C ALA A 15 -1.84 5.44 4.03
N GLU A 16 -2.52 5.15 2.92
CA GLU A 16 -3.86 4.56 2.95
C GLU A 16 -3.87 3.16 3.58
N GLN A 17 -2.85 2.35 3.33
CA GLN A 17 -2.72 1.04 3.96
C GLN A 17 -2.39 1.16 5.44
N LEU A 18 -1.45 2.03 5.80
CA LEU A 18 -1.08 2.23 7.20
C LEU A 18 -2.26 2.76 8.04
N VAL A 19 -3.07 3.65 7.50
CA VAL A 19 -4.24 4.20 8.20
C VAL A 19 -5.46 3.29 8.07
N GLY A 20 -5.77 2.89 6.83
CA GLY A 20 -6.99 2.13 6.53
C GLY A 20 -6.94 0.71 7.07
N THR A 21 -5.85 -0.02 6.83
CA THR A 21 -5.70 -1.41 7.30
C THR A 21 -5.61 -1.48 8.82
N ASN A 22 -4.89 -0.54 9.47
CA ASN A 22 -4.87 -0.48 10.93
C ASN A 22 -6.23 -0.13 11.52
N GLY A 23 -6.98 0.79 10.88
CA GLY A 23 -8.34 1.10 11.28
C GLY A 23 -9.30 -0.09 11.17
N GLN A 24 -9.17 -0.88 10.10
CA GLN A 24 -9.93 -2.12 9.94
C GLN A 24 -9.52 -3.17 10.98
N THR A 25 -8.22 -3.36 11.21
CA THR A 25 -7.71 -4.32 12.21
C THR A 25 -8.23 -4.01 13.60
N TRP A 26 -8.41 -2.75 13.94
CA TRP A 26 -9.03 -2.34 15.21
C TRP A 26 -10.46 -2.87 15.37
N SER A 27 -11.23 -2.96 14.29
CA SER A 27 -12.64 -3.37 14.33
C SER A 27 -12.87 -4.87 14.16
N VAL A 28 -12.03 -5.56 13.38
CA VAL A 28 -12.26 -6.98 12.98
C VAL A 28 -11.03 -7.87 13.19
N GLY A 29 -10.06 -7.43 13.98
CA GLY A 29 -8.83 -8.17 14.22
C GLY A 29 -7.92 -8.25 13.00
N MET A 30 -7.07 -9.27 12.94
CA MET A 30 -6.02 -9.41 11.93
C MET A 30 -6.50 -9.90 10.56
N SER A 31 -7.80 -10.11 10.35
CA SER A 31 -8.32 -10.63 9.06
C SER A 31 -7.96 -9.77 7.83
N PRO A 32 -7.85 -8.42 7.90
CA PRO A 32 -7.39 -7.61 6.77
C PRO A 32 -5.96 -7.91 6.31
N MET A 33 -5.13 -8.57 7.13
CA MET A 33 -3.79 -9.03 6.75
C MET A 33 -3.80 -9.98 5.55
N ALA A 34 -4.95 -10.62 5.27
CA ALA A 34 -5.13 -11.48 4.10
C ALA A 34 -4.83 -10.75 2.78
N PHE A 35 -5.06 -9.44 2.69
CA PHE A 35 -4.70 -8.64 1.50
C PHE A 35 -3.20 -8.67 1.21
N GLU A 36 -2.37 -8.54 2.24
CA GLU A 36 -0.92 -8.54 2.08
C GLU A 36 -0.35 -9.95 1.89
N ILE A 37 -0.93 -10.95 2.54
CA ILE A 37 -0.50 -12.36 2.36
C ILE A 37 -0.69 -12.82 0.92
N VAL A 38 -1.79 -12.44 0.27
CA VAL A 38 -2.07 -12.79 -1.14
C VAL A 38 -1.10 -12.08 -2.11
N ALA A 39 -0.48 -10.99 -1.72
CA ALA A 39 0.51 -10.31 -2.55
C ALA A 39 1.71 -11.22 -2.89
N ALA A 40 2.17 -12.06 -1.96
CA ALA A 40 3.34 -12.92 -2.18
C ALA A 40 3.16 -13.91 -3.34
N PRO A 41 2.12 -14.76 -3.41
CA PRO A 41 1.89 -15.60 -4.59
C PRO A 41 1.66 -14.82 -5.87
N CYS A 42 1.04 -13.64 -5.82
CA CYS A 42 0.87 -12.79 -6.99
C CYS A 42 2.21 -12.23 -7.52
N CYS A 43 3.13 -11.87 -6.63
CA CYS A 43 4.50 -11.49 -7.01
C CYS A 43 5.26 -12.64 -7.67
N ILE A 44 5.06 -13.87 -7.22
CA ILE A 44 5.66 -15.06 -7.87
C ILE A 44 5.11 -15.22 -9.29
N VAL A 45 3.80 -15.07 -9.48
CA VAL A 45 3.17 -15.11 -10.81
C VAL A 45 3.69 -13.96 -11.70
N LEU A 46 3.83 -12.75 -11.15
CA LEU A 46 4.46 -11.64 -11.86
C LEU A 46 5.87 -12.00 -12.33
N ALA A 47 6.72 -12.48 -11.44
CA ALA A 47 8.13 -12.76 -11.73
C ALA A 47 8.30 -13.91 -12.73
N LEU A 48 7.56 -15.00 -12.59
CA LEU A 48 7.74 -16.20 -13.40
C LEU A 48 6.96 -16.17 -14.72
N PHE A 49 5.82 -15.52 -14.76
CA PHE A 49 4.93 -15.57 -15.92
C PHE A 49 4.72 -14.24 -16.62
N ALA A 50 4.37 -13.18 -15.90
CA ALA A 50 4.00 -11.91 -16.50
C ALA A 50 5.22 -11.12 -16.99
N ALA A 51 6.21 -10.89 -16.14
CA ALA A 51 7.38 -10.08 -16.47
C ALA A 51 8.19 -10.63 -17.65
N PRO A 52 8.51 -11.94 -17.75
CA PRO A 52 9.20 -12.47 -18.94
C PRO A 52 8.43 -12.29 -20.24
N ARG A 53 7.09 -12.37 -20.20
CA ARG A 53 6.25 -12.15 -21.38
C ARG A 53 6.25 -10.69 -21.79
N TYR A 54 6.15 -9.78 -20.85
CA TYR A 54 6.17 -8.34 -21.11
C TYR A 54 7.51 -7.88 -21.68
N LEU A 55 8.62 -8.35 -21.11
CA LEU A 55 9.95 -8.07 -21.64
C LEU A 55 10.17 -8.60 -23.05
N LYS A 56 9.69 -9.82 -23.35
CA LYS A 56 9.76 -10.39 -24.70
C LYS A 56 8.89 -9.64 -25.71
N SER A 57 7.76 -9.07 -25.28
CA SER A 57 6.86 -8.30 -26.15
C SER A 57 7.37 -6.89 -26.45
N GLY A 58 8.43 -6.42 -25.76
CA GLY A 58 9.00 -5.08 -25.93
C GLY A 58 8.07 -3.93 -25.56
N ILE A 59 7.02 -4.20 -24.80
CA ILE A 59 6.05 -3.18 -24.37
C ILE A 59 6.64 -2.29 -23.28
N THR A 60 6.17 -1.05 -23.26
CA THR A 60 6.51 -0.08 -22.22
C THR A 60 5.35 0.19 -21.27
N THR A 61 4.12 -0.10 -21.70
CA THR A 61 2.90 0.15 -20.92
C THR A 61 1.89 -0.98 -21.10
N ILE A 62 1.03 -1.16 -20.08
CA ILE A 62 -0.07 -2.14 -20.17
C ILE A 62 -1.10 -1.80 -21.26
N PRO A 63 -1.50 -0.52 -21.48
CA PRO A 63 -2.33 -0.18 -22.63
C PRO A 63 -1.72 -0.56 -23.97
N GLU A 64 -0.39 -0.53 -24.10
CA GLU A 64 0.30 -0.99 -25.31
C GLU A 64 0.12 -2.50 -25.53
N LEU A 65 0.22 -3.29 -24.47
CA LEU A 65 -0.06 -4.73 -24.53
C LEU A 65 -1.49 -4.99 -25.02
N ILE A 66 -2.46 -4.24 -24.54
CA ILE A 66 -3.86 -4.35 -24.98
C ILE A 66 -3.99 -4.02 -26.47
N GLY A 67 -3.30 -2.98 -26.93
CA GLY A 67 -3.30 -2.61 -28.35
C GLY A 67 -2.64 -3.64 -29.27
N LEU A 68 -1.63 -4.38 -28.79
CA LEU A 68 -1.01 -5.47 -29.52
C LEU A 68 -1.89 -6.72 -29.59
N ARG A 69 -2.71 -6.95 -28.56
CA ARG A 69 -3.55 -8.15 -28.47
C ARG A 69 -4.92 -7.98 -29.14
N TYR A 70 -5.48 -6.79 -29.10
CA TYR A 70 -6.83 -6.50 -29.63
C TYR A 70 -6.73 -5.50 -30.79
N ASP A 71 -7.01 -4.22 -30.53
CA ASP A 71 -6.98 -3.19 -31.55
C ASP A 71 -6.63 -1.80 -30.94
N ARG A 72 -6.47 -0.81 -31.86
CA ARG A 72 -6.14 0.55 -31.48
C ARG A 72 -7.27 1.25 -30.68
N SER A 73 -8.52 0.93 -30.99
CA SER A 73 -9.67 1.50 -30.31
C SER A 73 -9.76 1.02 -28.88
N THR A 74 -9.58 -0.27 -28.64
CA THR A 74 -9.53 -0.87 -27.30
C THR A 74 -8.37 -0.30 -26.48
N LYS A 75 -7.18 -0.13 -27.07
CA LYS A 75 -6.05 0.56 -26.42
C LYS A 75 -6.43 1.97 -25.95
N LEU A 76 -7.11 2.75 -26.81
CA LEU A 76 -7.49 4.11 -26.48
C LEU A 76 -8.47 4.17 -25.30
N TRP A 77 -9.55 3.40 -25.37
CA TRP A 77 -10.54 3.34 -24.28
C TRP A 77 -9.95 2.87 -22.98
N PHE A 78 -9.09 1.86 -23.02
CA PHE A 78 -8.39 1.36 -21.86
C PHE A 78 -7.45 2.43 -21.25
N SER A 79 -6.73 3.19 -22.08
CA SER A 79 -5.87 4.28 -21.63
C SER A 79 -6.67 5.39 -20.96
N ILE A 80 -7.80 5.80 -21.54
CA ILE A 80 -8.69 6.81 -20.96
C ILE A 80 -9.22 6.34 -19.60
N ALA A 81 -9.70 5.09 -19.52
CA ALA A 81 -10.21 4.52 -18.28
C ALA A 81 -9.14 4.49 -17.17
N TYR A 82 -7.90 4.12 -17.52
CA TYR A 82 -6.78 4.12 -16.58
C TYR A 82 -6.43 5.52 -16.08
N ILE A 83 -6.35 6.50 -16.97
CA ILE A 83 -6.07 7.90 -16.60
C ILE A 83 -7.16 8.42 -15.66
N LEU A 84 -8.42 8.16 -15.97
CA LEU A 84 -9.54 8.56 -15.11
C LEU A 84 -9.47 7.88 -13.74
N LEU A 85 -9.17 6.57 -13.69
CA LEU A 85 -9.00 5.84 -12.45
C LEU A 85 -7.91 6.47 -11.56
N TYR A 86 -6.75 6.80 -12.15
CA TYR A 86 -5.67 7.43 -11.39
C TYR A 86 -6.04 8.82 -10.88
N ILE A 87 -6.62 9.67 -11.73
CA ILE A 87 -6.92 11.07 -11.39
C ILE A 87 -8.08 11.16 -10.40
N VAL A 88 -9.15 10.36 -10.59
CA VAL A 88 -10.39 10.51 -9.81
C VAL A 88 -10.37 9.68 -8.53
N VAL A 89 -9.67 8.54 -8.54
CA VAL A 89 -9.72 7.61 -7.41
C VAL A 89 -8.38 7.55 -6.69
N GLN A 90 -7.33 7.14 -7.37
CA GLN A 90 -6.09 6.74 -6.71
C GLN A 90 -5.31 7.91 -6.10
N ILE A 91 -5.10 8.97 -6.87
CA ILE A 91 -4.37 10.16 -6.39
C ILE A 91 -5.11 10.83 -5.21
N PRO A 92 -6.42 11.11 -5.29
CA PRO A 92 -7.13 11.72 -4.18
C PRO A 92 -7.11 10.91 -2.90
N VAL A 93 -7.27 9.59 -2.98
CA VAL A 93 -7.25 8.69 -1.80
C VAL A 93 -5.88 8.72 -1.12
N ILE A 94 -4.79 8.62 -1.88
CA ILE A 94 -3.42 8.66 -1.34
C ILE A 94 -3.11 10.02 -0.71
N LEU A 95 -3.43 11.11 -1.40
CA LEU A 95 -3.21 12.47 -0.91
C LEU A 95 -4.01 12.75 0.36
N TYR A 96 -5.28 12.38 0.37
CA TYR A 96 -6.14 12.55 1.54
C TYR A 96 -5.62 11.78 2.76
N SER A 97 -5.29 10.50 2.57
CA SER A 97 -4.78 9.64 3.66
C SER A 97 -3.47 10.19 4.22
N GLY A 98 -2.52 10.57 3.36
CA GLY A 98 -1.26 11.19 3.77
C GLY A 98 -1.46 12.52 4.50
N SER A 99 -2.31 13.38 3.98
CA SER A 99 -2.62 14.68 4.59
C SER A 99 -3.31 14.55 5.95
N LEU A 100 -4.17 13.53 6.11
CA LEU A 100 -4.83 13.25 7.37
C LEU A 100 -3.83 12.83 8.46
N VAL A 101 -2.82 12.02 8.09
CA VAL A 101 -1.74 11.65 9.00
C VAL A 101 -0.93 12.88 9.43
N PHE A 102 -0.54 13.72 8.48
CA PHE A 102 0.18 14.96 8.77
C PHE A 102 -0.63 15.89 9.68
N GLU A 103 -1.91 16.05 9.42
CA GLU A 103 -2.80 16.86 10.27
C GLU A 103 -2.85 16.32 11.70
N ASN A 104 -2.98 15.00 11.87
CA ASN A 104 -3.07 14.40 13.20
C ASN A 104 -1.75 14.45 14.00
N ILE A 105 -0.60 14.40 13.31
CA ILE A 105 0.72 14.44 13.95
C ILE A 105 1.12 15.89 14.31
N PHE A 106 0.96 16.80 13.36
CA PHE A 106 1.49 18.17 13.48
C PHE A 106 0.45 19.21 13.89
N ASN A 107 -0.84 18.84 14.00
CA ASN A 107 -1.93 19.75 14.33
C ASN A 107 -1.91 21.05 13.49
N VAL A 108 -1.81 20.88 12.17
CA VAL A 108 -1.67 21.99 11.22
C VAL A 108 -2.87 22.94 11.28
N SER A 109 -4.07 22.43 11.56
CA SER A 109 -5.26 23.23 11.78
C SER A 109 -5.10 24.21 12.95
N GLY A 110 -4.51 23.75 14.05
CA GLY A 110 -4.20 24.60 15.20
C GLY A 110 -3.13 25.66 14.89
N ILE A 111 -2.10 25.29 14.14
CA ILE A 111 -1.01 26.21 13.75
C ILE A 111 -1.52 27.31 12.81
N LEU A 112 -2.35 26.93 11.82
CA LEU A 112 -2.87 27.88 10.81
C LEU A 112 -4.15 28.60 11.25
N GLY A 113 -4.77 28.22 12.37
CA GLY A 113 -6.04 28.79 12.82
C GLY A 113 -7.22 28.50 11.88
N VAL A 114 -7.21 27.38 11.18
CA VAL A 114 -8.23 26.96 10.20
C VAL A 114 -8.96 25.70 10.66
N THR A 115 -10.07 25.36 10.00
CA THR A 115 -10.76 24.10 10.29
C THR A 115 -9.92 22.90 9.86
N LYS A 116 -10.11 21.75 10.53
CA LYS A 116 -9.39 20.50 10.21
C LYS A 116 -9.53 20.11 8.74
N PHE A 117 -10.71 20.29 8.15
CA PHE A 117 -10.96 20.03 6.74
C PHE A 117 -10.15 20.94 5.81
N GLN A 118 -10.07 22.24 6.13
CA GLN A 118 -9.27 23.21 5.36
C GLN A 118 -7.77 22.87 5.46
N ALA A 119 -7.27 22.50 6.65
CA ALA A 119 -5.89 22.10 6.83
C ALA A 119 -5.53 20.87 5.98
N VAL A 120 -6.40 19.87 5.93
CA VAL A 120 -6.22 18.69 5.06
C VAL A 120 -6.18 19.07 3.58
N ILE A 121 -7.04 19.96 3.11
CA ILE A 121 -7.01 20.44 1.71
C ILE A 121 -5.69 21.17 1.41
N ILE A 122 -5.24 22.05 2.29
CA ILE A 122 -3.97 22.77 2.13
C ILE A 122 -2.81 21.77 2.04
N LEU A 123 -2.78 20.78 2.93
CA LEU A 123 -1.77 19.72 2.92
C LEU A 123 -1.81 18.89 1.64
N CYS A 124 -3.01 18.53 1.14
CA CYS A 124 -3.14 17.82 -0.14
C CYS A 124 -2.51 18.61 -1.28
N ILE A 125 -2.75 19.92 -1.35
CA ILE A 125 -2.18 20.79 -2.38
C ILE A 125 -0.65 20.85 -2.25
N ILE A 126 -0.13 21.09 -1.06
CA ILE A 126 1.32 21.17 -0.82
C ILE A 126 2.02 19.87 -1.20
N ILE A 127 1.53 18.73 -0.69
CA ILE A 127 2.10 17.41 -0.96
C ILE A 127 2.04 17.09 -2.47
N SER A 128 0.91 17.40 -3.12
CA SER A 128 0.72 17.21 -4.56
C SER A 128 1.71 18.04 -5.37
N VAL A 129 1.92 19.31 -5.05
CA VAL A 129 2.85 20.20 -5.75
C VAL A 129 4.29 19.69 -5.58
N ILE A 130 4.72 19.39 -4.36
CA ILE A 130 6.07 18.87 -4.09
C ILE A 130 6.29 17.54 -4.82
N GLY A 131 5.34 16.61 -4.72
CA GLY A 131 5.40 15.32 -5.41
C GLY A 131 5.46 15.45 -6.92
N SER A 132 4.69 16.38 -7.49
CA SER A 132 4.69 16.64 -8.93
C SER A 132 6.03 17.23 -9.42
N ILE A 133 6.60 18.15 -8.67
CA ILE A 133 7.89 18.78 -9.03
C ILE A 133 8.98 17.70 -9.14
N TYR A 134 9.19 16.90 -8.11
CA TYR A 134 10.26 15.90 -8.17
C TYR A 134 9.97 14.78 -9.18
N ALA A 135 8.72 14.43 -9.41
CA ALA A 135 8.34 13.41 -10.39
C ALA A 135 8.57 13.90 -11.84
N ILE A 136 8.21 15.14 -12.14
CA ILE A 136 8.37 15.73 -13.48
C ILE A 136 9.86 15.93 -13.81
N PHE A 137 10.62 16.54 -12.91
CA PHE A 137 12.04 16.84 -13.15
C PHE A 137 12.98 15.65 -12.96
N GLY A 138 12.63 14.73 -12.05
CA GLY A 138 13.48 13.58 -11.74
C GLY A 138 13.18 12.32 -12.54
N GLY A 139 11.97 12.22 -13.08
CA GLY A 139 11.51 11.04 -13.83
C GLY A 139 11.52 9.75 -13.00
N LEU A 140 11.27 8.62 -13.66
CA LEU A 140 11.14 7.30 -13.01
C LEU A 140 12.39 6.89 -12.21
N LYS A 141 13.58 7.26 -12.68
CA LYS A 141 14.85 6.90 -11.99
C LYS A 141 14.98 7.59 -10.64
N ALA A 142 14.70 8.88 -10.57
CA ALA A 142 14.77 9.64 -9.32
C ALA A 142 13.71 9.15 -8.33
N VAL A 143 12.47 8.90 -8.83
CA VAL A 143 11.40 8.33 -8.02
C VAL A 143 11.80 6.97 -7.44
N ALA A 144 12.35 6.05 -8.24
CA ALA A 144 12.77 4.73 -7.77
C ALA A 144 13.90 4.79 -6.72
N VAL A 145 14.83 5.73 -6.85
CA VAL A 145 15.89 5.93 -5.83
C VAL A 145 15.31 6.50 -4.54
N SER A 146 14.46 7.53 -4.65
CA SER A 146 13.75 8.11 -3.51
C SER A 146 12.90 7.07 -2.77
N ASP A 147 12.15 6.27 -3.51
CA ASP A 147 11.35 5.17 -2.96
C ASP A 147 12.23 4.18 -2.18
N THR A 148 13.43 3.87 -2.68
CA THR A 148 14.33 2.94 -2.00
C THR A 148 14.79 3.49 -0.65
N VAL A 149 15.17 4.77 -0.59
CA VAL A 149 15.57 5.42 0.66
C VAL A 149 14.41 5.48 1.65
N ASN A 150 13.24 5.93 1.18
CA ASN A 150 12.02 5.98 1.99
C ASN A 150 11.57 4.59 2.44
N GLY A 151 11.74 3.56 1.59
CA GLY A 151 11.44 2.17 1.92
C GLY A 151 12.27 1.63 3.07
N ILE A 152 13.55 1.99 3.16
CA ILE A 152 14.39 1.65 4.33
C ILE A 152 13.84 2.31 5.59
N GLY A 153 13.51 3.60 5.53
CA GLY A 153 12.88 4.32 6.64
C GLY A 153 11.54 3.68 7.07
N LEU A 154 10.72 3.29 6.10
CA LEU A 154 9.45 2.61 6.35
C LEU A 154 9.66 1.25 7.06
N LEU A 155 10.64 0.46 6.64
CA LEU A 155 10.94 -0.81 7.29
C LEU A 155 11.39 -0.61 8.73
N ILE A 156 12.30 0.34 8.97
CA ILE A 156 12.74 0.67 10.33
C ILE A 156 11.54 1.11 11.20
N GLY A 157 10.75 2.06 10.73
CA GLY A 157 9.56 2.52 11.44
C GLY A 157 8.52 1.42 11.64
N GLY A 158 8.31 0.60 10.61
CA GLY A 158 7.38 -0.53 10.64
C GLY A 158 7.74 -1.60 11.69
N PHE A 159 9.02 -1.79 11.99
CA PHE A 159 9.45 -2.65 13.10
C PHE A 159 9.43 -1.94 14.46
N MET A 160 9.77 -0.65 14.48
CA MET A 160 9.80 0.13 15.73
C MET A 160 8.40 0.32 16.32
N ILE A 161 7.40 0.62 15.48
CA ILE A 161 6.03 0.89 15.96
C ILE A 161 5.43 -0.31 16.72
N PRO A 162 5.38 -1.54 16.17
CA PRO A 162 4.88 -2.70 16.91
C PRO A 162 5.71 -3.01 18.17
N PHE A 163 7.04 -2.85 18.08
CA PHE A 163 7.92 -3.07 19.22
C PHE A 163 7.58 -2.15 20.38
N PHE A 164 7.46 -0.84 20.15
CA PHE A 164 7.10 0.11 21.20
C PHE A 164 5.66 -0.06 21.66
N ALA A 165 4.71 -0.33 20.75
CA ALA A 165 3.32 -0.56 21.10
C ALA A 165 3.17 -1.76 22.04
N LEU A 166 3.81 -2.88 21.73
CA LEU A 166 3.81 -4.08 22.58
C LEU A 166 4.52 -3.84 23.92
N SER A 167 5.62 -3.07 23.91
CA SER A 167 6.32 -2.72 25.15
C SER A 167 5.48 -1.84 26.08
N VAL A 168 4.73 -0.89 25.52
CA VAL A 168 3.79 -0.05 26.31
C VAL A 168 2.64 -0.90 26.83
N LEU A 169 2.10 -1.80 26.00
CA LEU A 169 1.02 -2.70 26.40
C LEU A 169 1.46 -3.64 27.53
N GLY A 170 2.69 -4.21 27.46
CA GLY A 170 3.25 -5.04 28.53
C GLY A 170 3.36 -4.28 29.85
N LYS A 171 3.76 -3.02 29.81
CA LYS A 171 3.82 -2.17 31.00
C LYS A 171 2.43 -1.91 31.58
N THR A 172 1.42 -1.64 30.78
CA THR A 172 0.04 -1.43 31.24
C THR A 172 -0.60 -2.71 31.79
N ALA A 173 -0.15 -3.89 31.32
CA ALA A 173 -0.59 -5.19 31.81
C ALA A 173 0.05 -5.63 33.16
N GLY A 174 0.90 -4.77 33.75
CA GLY A 174 1.53 -5.03 35.05
C GLY A 174 2.93 -5.63 34.95
N GLY A 175 3.54 -5.65 33.76
CA GLY A 175 4.93 -6.07 33.57
C GLY A 175 5.93 -5.05 34.11
N ASP A 176 7.08 -5.54 34.60
CA ASP A 176 8.18 -4.70 35.06
C ASP A 176 8.99 -4.14 33.86
N GLY A 177 8.75 -2.89 33.53
CA GLY A 177 9.49 -2.20 32.50
C GLY A 177 8.92 -2.31 31.07
N LEU A 178 9.77 -2.08 30.07
CA LEU A 178 9.41 -2.18 28.64
C LEU A 178 9.61 -3.64 28.17
N SER A 179 8.61 -4.48 28.34
CA SER A 179 8.63 -5.90 27.96
C SER A 179 7.69 -6.16 26.79
N VAL A 180 8.27 -6.46 25.61
CA VAL A 180 7.50 -6.90 24.43
C VAL A 180 6.82 -8.24 24.69
N ILE A 181 7.48 -9.12 25.46
CA ILE A 181 6.98 -10.48 25.74
C ILE A 181 5.69 -10.38 26.56
N ASP A 182 5.66 -9.53 27.59
CA ASP A 182 4.47 -9.33 28.42
C ASP A 182 3.32 -8.73 27.61
N GLY A 183 3.63 -7.83 26.66
CA GLY A 183 2.65 -7.28 25.75
C GLY A 183 2.05 -8.34 24.80
N VAL A 184 2.87 -9.23 24.27
CA VAL A 184 2.39 -10.36 23.45
C VAL A 184 1.56 -11.34 24.28
N SER A 185 2.01 -11.68 25.49
CA SER A 185 1.26 -12.58 26.40
C SER A 185 -0.11 -11.98 26.74
N PHE A 186 -0.15 -10.69 27.05
CA PHE A 186 -1.42 -9.99 27.30
C PHE A 186 -2.39 -10.05 26.13
N LEU A 187 -1.90 -9.86 24.88
CA LEU A 187 -2.73 -9.96 23.69
C LEU A 187 -3.27 -11.38 23.49
N ILE A 188 -2.42 -12.41 23.69
CA ILE A 188 -2.83 -13.81 23.53
C ILE A 188 -3.88 -14.19 24.57
N GLU A 189 -3.73 -13.74 25.81
CA GLU A 189 -4.64 -14.07 26.90
C GLU A 189 -5.98 -13.33 26.82
N ASN A 190 -5.98 -12.07 26.41
CA ASN A 190 -7.17 -11.22 26.49
C ASN A 190 -7.84 -10.95 25.15
N HIS A 191 -7.12 -11.09 24.02
CA HIS A 191 -7.61 -10.74 22.68
C HIS A 191 -7.22 -11.78 21.62
N SER A 192 -7.21 -13.08 21.97
CA SER A 192 -6.85 -14.17 21.06
C SER A 192 -7.77 -14.26 19.84
N ASP A 193 -9.03 -13.87 19.97
CA ASP A 193 -10.02 -13.79 18.91
C ASP A 193 -9.62 -12.77 17.83
N MET A 194 -9.00 -11.65 18.23
CA MET A 194 -8.53 -10.59 17.33
C MET A 194 -7.23 -10.96 16.59
N LEU A 195 -6.47 -11.95 17.08
CA LEU A 195 -5.22 -12.38 16.46
C LEU A 195 -5.40 -13.34 15.29
N ASN A 196 -6.61 -13.79 15.04
CA ASN A 196 -6.89 -14.68 13.92
C ASN A 196 -6.95 -13.92 12.60
N SER A 197 -6.02 -14.23 11.67
CA SER A 197 -6.01 -13.68 10.31
C SER A 197 -6.98 -14.38 9.35
N ILE A 198 -7.65 -15.44 9.80
CA ILE A 198 -8.59 -16.22 9.00
C ILE A 198 -10.00 -15.99 9.55
N ALA A 199 -10.77 -15.17 8.87
CA ALA A 199 -12.16 -14.94 9.25
C ALA A 199 -13.06 -16.10 8.75
N PRO A 200 -14.11 -16.49 9.52
CA PRO A 200 -15.12 -17.45 9.10
C PRO A 200 -15.76 -17.10 7.75
N ALA A 201 -16.32 -18.12 7.08
CA ALA A 201 -16.90 -17.95 5.74
C ALA A 201 -18.13 -17.03 5.70
N ASP A 202 -18.83 -16.92 6.80
CA ASP A 202 -20.04 -16.12 7.02
C ASP A 202 -19.75 -14.72 7.57
N SER A 203 -18.49 -14.35 7.72
CA SER A 203 -18.09 -13.02 8.20
C SER A 203 -18.51 -11.93 7.23
N LEU A 204 -18.98 -10.81 7.77
CA LEU A 204 -19.38 -9.64 7.01
C LEU A 204 -18.23 -8.62 6.91
N PRO A 205 -18.21 -7.78 5.85
CA PRO A 205 -17.26 -6.69 5.76
C PRO A 205 -17.26 -5.79 7.02
N PRO A 206 -16.12 -5.28 7.46
CA PRO A 206 -14.81 -5.27 6.77
C PRO A 206 -13.93 -6.51 6.96
N ALA A 207 -14.37 -7.55 7.70
CA ALA A 207 -13.62 -8.80 7.81
C ALA A 207 -13.49 -9.50 6.43
N VAL A 208 -12.40 -10.23 6.25
CA VAL A 208 -12.12 -10.95 4.99
C VAL A 208 -12.39 -12.44 5.19
N PRO A 209 -13.52 -12.96 4.70
CA PRO A 209 -13.83 -14.39 4.80
C PRO A 209 -12.80 -15.24 4.05
N TRP A 210 -12.41 -16.39 4.62
CA TRP A 210 -11.37 -17.24 4.04
C TRP A 210 -11.64 -17.68 2.57
N PRO A 211 -12.88 -17.94 2.11
CA PRO A 211 -13.11 -18.30 0.71
C PRO A 211 -12.75 -17.17 -0.25
N THR A 212 -12.88 -15.92 0.19
CA THR A 212 -12.53 -14.73 -0.61
C THR A 212 -11.04 -14.66 -0.91
N VAL A 213 -10.19 -15.20 -0.03
CA VAL A 213 -8.73 -15.23 -0.21
C VAL A 213 -8.35 -15.99 -1.47
N PHE A 214 -8.99 -17.13 -1.73
CA PHE A 214 -8.70 -17.99 -2.90
C PHE A 214 -9.46 -17.61 -4.16
N THR A 215 -10.48 -16.79 -4.04
CA THR A 215 -11.33 -16.35 -5.16
C THR A 215 -11.08 -14.87 -5.47
N GLY A 216 -11.90 -13.98 -4.95
CA GLY A 216 -11.86 -12.56 -5.28
C GLY A 216 -10.52 -11.88 -4.99
N LEU A 217 -9.94 -12.13 -3.80
CA LEU A 217 -8.69 -11.49 -3.37
C LEU A 217 -7.50 -11.92 -4.22
N PHE A 218 -7.40 -13.22 -4.54
CA PHE A 218 -6.32 -13.71 -5.39
C PHE A 218 -6.38 -13.09 -6.80
N PHE A 219 -7.57 -13.02 -7.42
CA PHE A 219 -7.72 -12.38 -8.73
C PHE A 219 -7.48 -10.86 -8.68
N LEU A 220 -7.92 -10.20 -7.60
CA LEU A 220 -7.61 -8.78 -7.36
C LEU A 220 -6.11 -8.55 -7.20
N GLY A 221 -5.44 -9.42 -6.46
CA GLY A 221 -3.98 -9.41 -6.31
C GLY A 221 -3.25 -9.62 -7.63
N LEU A 222 -3.69 -10.57 -8.46
CA LEU A 222 -3.14 -10.76 -9.80
C LEU A 222 -3.32 -9.52 -10.68
N GLN A 223 -4.50 -8.91 -10.66
CA GLN A 223 -4.76 -7.67 -11.38
C GLN A 223 -3.82 -6.57 -10.89
N SER A 224 -3.69 -6.39 -9.60
CA SER A 224 -2.84 -5.37 -9.01
C SER A 224 -1.36 -5.57 -9.35
N TRP A 225 -0.80 -6.74 -9.09
CA TRP A 225 0.62 -7.00 -9.30
C TRP A 225 1.02 -7.21 -10.76
N CYS A 226 0.16 -7.85 -11.58
CA CYS A 226 0.52 -8.23 -12.95
C CYS A 226 0.04 -7.25 -14.02
N THR A 227 -0.91 -6.36 -13.74
CA THR A 227 -1.46 -5.45 -14.76
C THR A 227 -1.48 -3.98 -14.36
N HIS A 228 -1.24 -3.65 -13.09
CA HIS A 228 -1.22 -2.26 -12.65
C HIS A 228 0.03 -1.53 -13.17
N GLN A 229 -0.17 -0.43 -13.88
CA GLN A 229 0.91 0.28 -14.59
C GLN A 229 2.04 0.72 -13.66
N SER A 230 1.75 1.15 -12.44
CA SER A 230 2.77 1.62 -11.50
C SER A 230 3.77 0.53 -11.08
N PHE A 231 3.34 -0.73 -10.99
CA PHE A 231 4.22 -1.87 -10.72
C PHE A 231 4.99 -2.28 -11.98
N ILE A 232 4.26 -2.45 -13.09
CA ILE A 232 4.83 -2.99 -14.32
C ILE A 232 5.90 -2.07 -14.92
N GLN A 233 5.70 -0.75 -14.91
CA GLN A 233 6.72 0.17 -15.43
C GLN A 233 8.05 0.11 -14.66
N ARG A 234 8.02 -0.20 -13.35
CA ARG A 234 9.23 -0.40 -12.55
C ARG A 234 9.94 -1.69 -12.89
N VAL A 235 9.17 -2.77 -13.10
CA VAL A 235 9.68 -4.07 -13.53
C VAL A 235 10.32 -3.97 -14.92
N LEU A 236 9.66 -3.29 -15.86
CA LEU A 236 10.14 -3.11 -17.23
C LEU A 236 11.36 -2.15 -17.30
N ALA A 237 11.49 -1.23 -16.36
CA ALA A 237 12.65 -0.33 -16.28
C ALA A 237 13.89 -0.99 -15.65
N ALA A 238 13.78 -2.21 -15.10
CA ALA A 238 14.89 -2.94 -14.54
C ALA A 238 15.88 -3.34 -15.66
N LYS A 239 17.19 -3.15 -15.41
CA LYS A 239 18.23 -3.57 -16.36
C LYS A 239 18.56 -5.05 -16.29
N ASN A 240 18.33 -5.68 -15.14
CA ASN A 240 18.54 -7.11 -14.85
C ASN A 240 17.67 -7.53 -13.67
#